data_9835c4df4a8a59deebc284cdfa7cc7b2
#
_entry.id   9835c4df4a8a59deebc284cdfa7cc7b2
#
_cell.length_a   1.000
_cell.length_b   1.000
_cell.length_c   1.000
_cell.angle_alpha   90.00
_cell.angle_beta   90.00
_cell.angle_gamma   90.00
#
_symmetry.space_group_name_H-M   'P 1'
#
loop_
_entity.id
_entity.type
_entity.pdbx_description
1 polymer ?
#
loop_
_entity_poly.entity_id
_entity_poly.type
_entity_poly.pdbx_seq_one_letter_code
_entity_poly.pdbx_strand_id
1 'polypeptide(L)'
;EQEILSTAALSNGYQISTVNTKREDRSNTLTKILTLASDYLYQGFVHILPRGLDHILFVLALFLFAKRRSTLIWQISAFTLAHTITLALGIYGIISLPSNIVEPLIALSIVYVGLENIYRAKNNKISHSRMPIIFAFGLLHGLGFASVLADVGLPQSQYALSLISFNIGVELGQLTVIALAFICLLPFRAKNWYQTKLVLTLNVAIAIIASYWLIERIT
;
A
#
# COMPACT_ATOMS: atom_id res chain seq x y z
N GLU A 1 51.48 -36.11 28.68
CA GLU A 1 50.05 -36.52 28.49
C GLU A 1 49.08 -35.49 29.09
N GLN A 2 49.31 -35.00 30.31
CA GLN A 2 48.45 -34.03 30.98
C GLN A 2 48.42 -32.67 30.25
N GLU A 3 49.47 -32.21 29.63
CA GLU A 3 49.58 -30.95 28.92
C GLU A 3 48.81 -30.96 27.58
N ILE A 4 48.77 -32.09 26.90
CA ILE A 4 48.03 -32.28 25.63
C ILE A 4 46.50 -32.32 25.91
N LEU A 5 46.07 -32.93 27.00
CA LEU A 5 44.67 -32.94 27.41
C LEU A 5 44.16 -31.58 27.83
N SER A 6 45.01 -30.76 28.48
CA SER A 6 44.63 -29.41 28.88
C SER A 6 44.50 -28.44 27.69
N THR A 7 45.38 -28.54 26.70
CA THR A 7 45.31 -27.74 25.47
C THR A 7 44.10 -28.11 24.58
N ALA A 8 43.76 -29.41 24.52
CA ALA A 8 42.59 -29.87 23.81
C ALA A 8 41.26 -29.41 24.49
N ALA A 9 41.18 -29.42 25.81
CA ALA A 9 40.05 -28.93 26.57
C ALA A 9 39.85 -27.41 26.43
N LEU A 10 40.93 -26.61 26.44
CA LEU A 10 40.89 -25.16 26.19
C LEU A 10 40.47 -24.83 24.75
N SER A 11 40.96 -25.56 23.75
CA SER A 11 40.59 -25.41 22.35
C SER A 11 39.10 -25.73 22.12
N ASN A 12 38.59 -26.80 22.73
CA ASN A 12 37.15 -27.13 22.66
C ASN A 12 36.25 -26.11 23.37
N GLY A 13 36.67 -25.61 24.53
CA GLY A 13 35.99 -24.55 25.26
C GLY A 13 35.90 -23.25 24.46
N TYR A 14 36.99 -22.87 23.77
CA TYR A 14 37.06 -21.71 22.90
C TYR A 14 36.14 -21.87 21.69
N GLN A 15 36.14 -23.04 21.03
CA GLN A 15 35.24 -23.32 19.90
C GLN A 15 33.77 -23.29 20.29
N ILE A 16 33.40 -23.85 21.43
CA ILE A 16 32.00 -23.84 21.94
C ILE A 16 31.57 -22.40 22.26
N SER A 17 32.40 -21.59 22.89
CA SER A 17 32.09 -20.20 23.20
C SER A 17 31.89 -19.35 21.95
N THR A 18 32.74 -19.52 20.93
CA THR A 18 32.59 -18.79 19.65
C THR A 18 31.38 -19.21 18.85
N VAL A 19 30.96 -20.46 18.91
CA VAL A 19 29.75 -20.96 18.27
C VAL A 19 28.51 -20.41 18.97
N ASN A 20 28.50 -20.36 20.30
CA ASN A 20 27.37 -19.82 21.07
C ASN A 20 27.20 -18.30 20.87
N THR A 21 28.29 -17.52 20.89
CA THR A 21 28.22 -16.08 20.60
C THR A 21 27.74 -15.79 19.18
N LYS A 22 28.19 -16.54 18.18
CA LYS A 22 27.67 -16.41 16.80
C LYS A 22 26.19 -16.78 16.68
N ARG A 23 25.69 -17.72 17.49
CA ARG A 23 24.29 -18.14 17.51
C ARG A 23 23.41 -17.08 18.17
N GLU A 24 23.85 -16.48 19.25
CA GLU A 24 23.18 -15.37 19.93
C GLU A 24 23.13 -14.13 19.05
N ASP A 25 24.22 -13.76 18.37
CA ASP A 25 24.26 -12.64 17.44
C ASP A 25 23.31 -12.84 16.26
N ARG A 26 23.25 -14.04 15.69
CA ARG A 26 22.29 -14.36 14.62
C ARG A 26 20.85 -14.30 15.11
N SER A 27 20.55 -14.82 16.30
CA SER A 27 19.21 -14.75 16.90
C SER A 27 18.78 -13.31 17.13
N ASN A 28 19.65 -12.48 17.68
CA ASN A 28 19.39 -11.05 17.91
C ASN A 28 19.19 -10.28 16.59
N THR A 29 19.98 -10.62 15.57
CA THR A 29 19.84 -10.00 14.23
C THR A 29 18.54 -10.40 13.56
N LEU A 30 18.16 -11.67 13.59
CA LEU A 30 16.87 -12.14 13.04
C LEU A 30 15.68 -11.49 13.75
N THR A 31 15.73 -11.40 15.08
CA THR A 31 14.68 -10.73 15.86
C THR A 31 14.53 -9.27 15.44
N LYS A 32 15.62 -8.53 15.29
CA LYS A 32 15.60 -7.14 14.84
C LYS A 32 15.00 -6.99 13.43
N ILE A 33 15.37 -7.88 12.50
CA ILE A 33 14.83 -7.88 11.13
C ILE A 33 13.32 -8.14 11.14
N LEU A 34 12.86 -9.13 11.90
CA LEU A 34 11.45 -9.48 12.00
C LEU A 34 10.62 -8.36 12.66
N THR A 35 11.14 -7.75 13.73
CA THR A 35 10.49 -6.61 14.38
C THR A 35 10.35 -5.45 13.39
N LEU A 36 11.43 -5.09 12.71
CA LEU A 36 11.40 -4.03 11.69
C LEU A 36 10.37 -4.33 10.59
N ALA A 37 10.38 -5.54 10.04
CA ALA A 37 9.44 -5.95 8.99
C ALA A 37 7.99 -5.87 9.47
N SER A 38 7.69 -6.33 10.69
CA SER A 38 6.35 -6.26 11.28
C SER A 38 5.89 -4.82 11.52
N ASP A 39 6.78 -3.95 11.98
CA ASP A 39 6.47 -2.55 12.25
C ASP A 39 6.11 -1.81 10.96
N TYR A 40 6.90 -2.00 9.89
CA TYR A 40 6.59 -1.37 8.59
C TYR A 40 5.38 -1.99 7.90
N LEU A 41 5.15 -3.28 8.02
CA LEU A 41 3.93 -3.93 7.55
C LEU A 41 2.70 -3.33 8.25
N TYR A 42 2.75 -3.17 9.58
CA TYR A 42 1.69 -2.53 10.34
C TYR A 42 1.48 -1.07 9.92
N GLN A 43 2.56 -0.30 9.75
CA GLN A 43 2.47 1.10 9.28
C GLN A 43 1.85 1.19 7.89
N GLY A 44 2.20 0.30 6.95
CA GLY A 44 1.60 0.22 5.63
C GLY A 44 0.11 -0.12 5.69
N PHE A 45 -0.28 -1.05 6.55
CA PHE A 45 -1.69 -1.37 6.77
C PHE A 45 -2.47 -0.18 7.33
N VAL A 46 -1.94 0.49 8.35
CA VAL A 46 -2.56 1.66 9.00
C VAL A 46 -2.56 2.87 8.08
N HIS A 47 -1.62 2.98 7.17
CA HIS A 47 -1.62 3.99 6.12
C HIS A 47 -2.88 3.93 5.25
N ILE A 48 -3.43 2.73 5.02
CA ILE A 48 -4.70 2.55 4.33
C ILE A 48 -5.87 2.61 5.31
N LEU A 49 -5.89 1.75 6.33
CA LEU A 49 -6.96 1.63 7.32
C LEU A 49 -6.45 1.93 8.74
N PRO A 50 -6.92 3.02 9.36
CA PRO A 50 -8.03 3.92 8.97
C PRO A 50 -7.59 5.23 8.31
N ARG A 51 -6.28 5.49 8.11
CA ARG A 51 -5.75 6.82 7.81
C ARG A 51 -5.85 7.24 6.35
N GLY A 52 -5.86 6.30 5.42
CA GLY A 52 -5.76 6.55 3.98
C GLY A 52 -7.12 6.73 3.30
N LEU A 53 -7.89 7.75 3.66
CA LEU A 53 -9.22 7.99 3.08
C LEU A 53 -9.17 8.12 1.55
N ASP A 54 -8.12 8.72 0.98
CA ASP A 54 -7.89 8.80 -0.47
C ASP A 54 -7.82 7.40 -1.10
N HIS A 55 -7.00 6.52 -0.50
CA HIS A 55 -6.86 5.13 -0.94
C HIS A 55 -8.17 4.35 -0.78
N ILE A 56 -8.86 4.53 0.35
CA ILE A 56 -10.14 3.86 0.62
C ILE A 56 -11.15 4.23 -0.45
N LEU A 57 -11.35 5.53 -0.74
CA LEU A 57 -12.31 5.98 -1.75
C LEU A 57 -11.91 5.54 -3.16
N PHE A 58 -10.62 5.59 -3.48
CA PHE A 58 -10.10 5.13 -4.76
C PHE A 58 -10.36 3.63 -4.97
N VAL A 59 -10.00 2.80 -4.00
CA VAL A 59 -10.20 1.34 -4.04
C VAL A 59 -11.68 0.98 -4.07
N LEU A 60 -12.53 1.68 -3.31
CA LEU A 60 -13.99 1.52 -3.37
C LEU A 60 -14.53 1.86 -4.76
N ALA A 61 -14.07 2.94 -5.39
CA ALA A 61 -14.49 3.29 -6.74
C ALA A 61 -14.08 2.21 -7.77
N LEU A 62 -12.89 1.63 -7.65
CA LEU A 62 -12.47 0.50 -8.48
C LEU A 62 -13.33 -0.74 -8.25
N PHE A 63 -13.61 -1.07 -6.98
CA PHE A 63 -14.42 -2.22 -6.58
C PHE A 63 -15.87 -2.13 -7.09
N LEU A 64 -16.50 -0.97 -6.96
CA LEU A 64 -17.91 -0.77 -7.34
C LEU A 64 -18.16 -1.02 -8.84
N PHE A 65 -17.14 -0.83 -9.67
CA PHE A 65 -17.25 -1.01 -11.13
C PHE A 65 -16.55 -2.25 -11.68
N ALA A 66 -15.87 -3.01 -10.83
CA ALA A 66 -15.14 -4.21 -11.25
C ALA A 66 -16.10 -5.33 -11.67
N LYS A 67 -16.03 -5.74 -12.96
CA LYS A 67 -16.82 -6.86 -13.50
C LYS A 67 -16.26 -8.22 -13.07
N ARG A 68 -14.94 -8.34 -12.90
CA ARG A 68 -14.23 -9.57 -12.54
C ARG A 68 -13.30 -9.31 -11.34
N ARG A 69 -13.30 -10.23 -10.38
CA ARG A 69 -12.43 -10.13 -9.19
C ARG A 69 -10.94 -10.14 -9.56
N SER A 70 -10.55 -10.96 -10.53
CA SER A 70 -9.15 -11.00 -11.01
C SER A 70 -8.68 -9.67 -11.57
N THR A 71 -9.52 -8.98 -12.35
CA THR A 71 -9.19 -7.66 -12.88
C THR A 71 -8.99 -6.64 -11.76
N LEU A 72 -9.81 -6.69 -10.71
CA LEU A 72 -9.70 -5.80 -9.56
C LEU A 72 -8.38 -6.03 -8.81
N ILE A 73 -8.03 -7.30 -8.54
CA ILE A 73 -6.76 -7.65 -7.88
C ILE A 73 -5.59 -7.12 -8.69
N TRP A 74 -5.54 -7.38 -10.01
CA TRP A 74 -4.48 -6.86 -10.87
C TRP A 74 -4.39 -5.32 -10.88
N GLN A 75 -5.53 -4.63 -10.82
CA GLN A 75 -5.57 -3.17 -10.74
C GLN A 75 -4.96 -2.66 -9.43
N ILE A 76 -5.25 -3.33 -8.32
CA ILE A 76 -4.71 -2.98 -7.01
C ILE A 76 -3.22 -3.25 -6.96
N SER A 77 -2.77 -4.45 -7.36
CA SER A 77 -1.34 -4.77 -7.36
C SER A 77 -0.54 -3.86 -8.31
N ALA A 78 -1.10 -3.47 -9.46
CA ALA A 78 -0.48 -2.50 -10.35
C ALA A 78 -0.39 -1.11 -9.72
N PHE A 79 -1.41 -0.67 -9.00
CA PHE A 79 -1.40 0.57 -8.22
C PHE A 79 -0.33 0.51 -7.13
N THR A 80 -0.29 -0.56 -6.31
CA THR A 80 0.68 -0.75 -5.24
C THR A 80 2.12 -0.81 -5.78
N LEU A 81 2.33 -1.46 -6.92
CA LEU A 81 3.65 -1.49 -7.57
C LEU A 81 4.09 -0.08 -7.99
N ALA A 82 3.21 0.67 -8.65
CA ALA A 82 3.49 2.05 -9.06
C ALA A 82 3.76 2.95 -7.85
N HIS A 83 2.94 2.84 -6.81
CA HIS A 83 3.12 3.51 -5.52
C HIS A 83 4.49 3.19 -4.91
N THR A 84 4.90 1.92 -4.90
CA THR A 84 6.21 1.47 -4.39
C THR A 84 7.36 2.12 -5.16
N ILE A 85 7.26 2.22 -6.49
CA ILE A 85 8.30 2.82 -7.33
C ILE A 85 8.52 4.30 -6.96
N THR A 86 7.46 5.09 -6.91
CA THR A 86 7.61 6.52 -6.59
C THR A 86 7.92 6.79 -5.13
N LEU A 87 7.42 5.96 -4.22
CA LEU A 87 7.81 6.00 -2.83
C LEU A 87 9.32 5.72 -2.67
N ALA A 88 9.86 4.72 -3.37
CA ALA A 88 11.29 4.44 -3.40
C ALA A 88 12.08 5.64 -3.93
N LEU A 89 11.69 6.16 -5.09
CA LEU A 89 12.34 7.31 -5.71
C LEU A 89 12.34 8.55 -4.81
N GLY A 90 11.27 8.75 -4.05
CA GLY A 90 11.17 9.84 -3.07
C GLY A 90 12.08 9.63 -1.86
N ILE A 91 12.11 8.42 -1.27
CA ILE A 91 12.98 8.09 -0.13
C ILE A 91 14.47 8.23 -0.49
N TYR A 92 14.84 7.84 -1.72
CA TYR A 92 16.20 8.03 -2.22
C TYR A 92 16.52 9.46 -2.66
N GLY A 93 15.57 10.39 -2.54
CA GLY A 93 15.76 11.80 -2.90
C GLY A 93 15.90 12.05 -4.41
N ILE A 94 15.53 11.07 -5.25
CA ILE A 94 15.62 11.17 -6.73
C ILE A 94 14.50 12.06 -7.27
N ILE A 95 13.31 11.97 -6.68
CA ILE A 95 12.13 12.76 -7.05
C ILE A 95 11.52 13.33 -5.78
N SER A 96 11.29 14.65 -5.78
CA SER A 96 10.52 15.33 -4.73
C SER A 96 9.57 16.30 -5.40
N LEU A 97 8.29 16.16 -5.10
CA LEU A 97 7.25 17.10 -5.50
C LEU A 97 6.58 17.68 -4.25
N PRO A 98 6.28 18.96 -4.23
CA PRO A 98 5.64 19.60 -3.09
C PRO A 98 4.19 19.11 -2.92
N SER A 99 3.75 18.93 -1.67
CA SER A 99 2.42 18.40 -1.32
C SER A 99 1.27 19.19 -1.93
N ASN A 100 1.41 20.53 -2.06
CA ASN A 100 0.42 21.40 -2.68
C ASN A 100 0.17 21.11 -4.18
N ILE A 101 1.03 20.35 -4.84
CA ILE A 101 0.82 19.84 -6.20
C ILE A 101 0.29 18.42 -6.16
N VAL A 102 0.87 17.56 -5.34
CA VAL A 102 0.58 16.12 -5.33
C VAL A 102 -0.80 15.85 -4.75
N GLU A 103 -1.16 16.47 -3.64
CA GLU A 103 -2.44 16.22 -2.97
C GLU A 103 -3.68 16.57 -3.81
N PRO A 104 -3.74 17.73 -4.53
CA PRO A 104 -4.81 17.97 -5.48
C PRO A 104 -4.89 16.95 -6.60
N LEU A 105 -3.74 16.48 -7.13
CA LEU A 105 -3.70 15.48 -8.18
C LEU A 105 -4.20 14.11 -7.69
N ILE A 106 -3.92 13.75 -6.43
CA ILE A 106 -4.49 12.57 -5.79
C ILE A 106 -6.02 12.69 -5.74
N ALA A 107 -6.55 13.81 -5.23
CA ALA A 107 -8.00 14.04 -5.18
C ALA A 107 -8.62 14.00 -6.59
N LEU A 108 -7.99 14.63 -7.58
CA LEU A 108 -8.42 14.61 -8.98
C LEU A 108 -8.47 13.19 -9.55
N SER A 109 -7.53 12.31 -9.18
CA SER A 109 -7.54 10.91 -9.61
C SER A 109 -8.78 10.16 -9.13
N ILE A 110 -9.24 10.44 -7.92
CA ILE A 110 -10.45 9.84 -7.34
C ILE A 110 -11.70 10.39 -8.03
N VAL A 111 -11.76 11.71 -8.27
CA VAL A 111 -12.82 12.35 -9.06
C VAL A 111 -12.93 11.70 -10.42
N TYR A 112 -11.80 11.54 -11.12
CA TYR A 112 -11.75 10.93 -12.44
C TYR A 112 -12.37 9.52 -12.44
N VAL A 113 -11.95 8.64 -11.52
CA VAL A 113 -12.47 7.26 -11.44
C VAL A 113 -13.95 7.26 -11.12
N GLY A 114 -14.42 8.11 -10.20
CA GLY A 114 -15.84 8.25 -9.86
C GLY A 114 -16.68 8.68 -11.06
N LEU A 115 -16.26 9.73 -11.78
CA LEU A 115 -16.95 10.23 -12.97
C LEU A 115 -16.91 9.23 -14.12
N GLU A 116 -15.78 8.55 -14.34
CA GLU A 116 -15.66 7.51 -15.34
C GLU A 116 -16.63 6.35 -15.06
N ASN A 117 -16.79 5.95 -13.80
CA ASN A 117 -17.74 4.91 -13.41
C ASN A 117 -19.18 5.33 -13.73
N ILE A 118 -19.55 6.58 -13.41
CA ILE A 118 -20.87 7.14 -13.70
C ILE A 118 -21.14 7.17 -15.20
N TYR A 119 -20.17 7.67 -15.98
CA TYR A 119 -20.27 7.75 -17.44
C TYR A 119 -20.46 6.36 -18.08
N ARG A 120 -19.67 5.38 -17.65
CA ARG A 120 -19.72 4.02 -18.17
C ARG A 120 -21.03 3.30 -17.79
N ALA A 121 -21.54 3.55 -16.57
CA ALA A 121 -22.82 3.01 -16.13
C ALA A 121 -23.98 3.47 -17.02
N LYS A 122 -23.93 4.74 -17.50
CA LYS A 122 -24.96 5.30 -18.38
C LYS A 122 -24.84 4.84 -19.84
N ASN A 123 -23.63 4.71 -20.36
CA ASN A 123 -23.42 4.53 -21.80
C ASN A 123 -23.14 3.08 -22.22
N ASN A 124 -23.09 2.13 -21.28
CA ASN A 124 -22.80 0.70 -21.50
C ASN A 124 -21.55 0.42 -22.38
N LYS A 125 -20.62 1.40 -22.44
CA LYS A 125 -19.41 1.30 -23.26
C LYS A 125 -18.35 0.47 -22.57
N ILE A 126 -17.87 -0.55 -23.28
CA ILE A 126 -16.64 -1.28 -22.91
C ILE A 126 -15.48 -0.39 -23.30
N SER A 127 -14.77 0.16 -22.34
CA SER A 127 -13.61 1.01 -22.58
C SER A 127 -12.32 0.19 -22.60
N HIS A 128 -11.29 0.84 -23.14
CA HIS A 128 -9.89 0.42 -23.11
C HIS A 128 -9.43 0.00 -21.71
N SER A 129 -8.33 -0.71 -21.63
CA SER A 129 -7.75 -1.13 -20.36
C SER A 129 -7.52 0.09 -19.44
N ARG A 130 -8.06 0.03 -18.20
CA ARG A 130 -7.83 1.05 -17.16
C ARG A 130 -6.44 0.96 -16.53
N MET A 131 -5.71 -0.12 -16.82
CA MET A 131 -4.44 -0.42 -16.15
C MET A 131 -3.41 0.73 -16.23
N PRO A 132 -3.16 1.35 -17.42
CA PRO A 132 -2.19 2.45 -17.50
C PRO A 132 -2.57 3.66 -16.63
N ILE A 133 -3.87 3.97 -16.57
CA ILE A 133 -4.38 5.10 -15.78
C ILE A 133 -4.25 4.81 -14.28
N ILE A 134 -4.62 3.60 -13.85
CA ILE A 134 -4.50 3.17 -12.45
C ILE A 134 -3.03 3.14 -12.03
N PHE A 135 -2.14 2.67 -12.91
CA PHE A 135 -0.70 2.70 -12.67
C PHE A 135 -0.20 4.15 -12.51
N ALA A 136 -0.59 5.06 -13.39
CA ALA A 136 -0.25 6.48 -13.28
C ALA A 136 -0.75 7.11 -11.95
N PHE A 137 -1.96 6.75 -11.53
CA PHE A 137 -2.49 7.21 -10.23
C PHE A 137 -1.72 6.61 -9.04
N GLY A 138 -1.27 5.35 -9.14
CA GLY A 138 -0.38 4.75 -8.15
C GLY A 138 0.94 5.53 -8.01
N LEU A 139 1.53 5.97 -9.13
CA LEU A 139 2.73 6.82 -9.10
C LEU A 139 2.48 8.13 -8.35
N LEU A 140 1.34 8.78 -8.57
CA LEU A 140 0.98 10.02 -7.85
C LEU A 140 0.83 9.80 -6.35
N HIS A 141 0.13 8.73 -5.95
CA HIS A 141 -0.10 8.43 -4.54
C HIS A 141 1.20 8.12 -3.78
N GLY A 142 2.16 7.44 -4.42
CA GLY A 142 3.46 7.16 -3.81
C GLY A 142 4.29 8.43 -3.58
N LEU A 143 4.20 9.43 -4.45
CA LEU A 143 4.84 10.72 -4.27
C LEU A 143 4.28 11.49 -3.06
N GLY A 144 2.96 11.40 -2.82
CA GLY A 144 2.31 12.08 -1.69
C GLY A 144 2.78 11.59 -0.31
N PHE A 145 3.23 10.35 -0.20
CA PHE A 145 3.67 9.79 1.07
C PHE A 145 5.20 9.75 1.24
N ALA A 146 5.95 10.01 0.19
CA ALA A 146 7.41 9.92 0.20
C ALA A 146 8.06 10.87 1.22
N SER A 147 7.56 12.11 1.34
CA SER A 147 8.05 13.09 2.32
C SER A 147 7.80 12.63 3.76
N VAL A 148 6.60 12.14 4.05
CA VAL A 148 6.22 11.66 5.39
C VAL A 148 7.11 10.49 5.82
N LEU A 149 7.42 9.57 4.92
CA LEU A 149 8.25 8.40 5.23
C LEU A 149 9.74 8.78 5.35
N ALA A 150 10.20 9.79 4.61
CA ALA A 150 11.56 10.32 4.73
C ALA A 150 11.79 10.96 6.13
N ASP A 151 10.79 11.66 6.67
CA ASP A 151 10.84 12.31 7.98
C ASP A 151 10.90 11.28 9.14
N VAL A 152 10.44 10.06 8.95
CA VAL A 152 10.52 8.97 9.93
C VAL A 152 11.96 8.50 10.17
N GLY A 153 12.90 8.86 9.30
CA GLY A 153 14.34 8.62 9.52
C GLY A 153 14.75 7.15 9.38
N LEU A 154 14.39 6.53 8.27
CA LEU A 154 14.75 5.15 7.96
C LEU A 154 16.28 4.92 7.93
N PRO A 155 16.80 3.85 8.56
CA PRO A 155 18.19 3.46 8.38
C PRO A 155 18.45 3.08 6.92
N GLN A 156 19.41 3.73 6.28
CA GLN A 156 19.73 3.50 4.85
C GLN A 156 19.99 2.02 4.52
N SER A 157 20.64 1.29 5.43
CA SER A 157 20.93 -0.14 5.26
C SER A 157 19.69 -1.06 5.24
N GLN A 158 18.51 -0.54 5.60
CA GLN A 158 17.27 -1.32 5.74
C GLN A 158 16.13 -0.80 4.88
N TYR A 159 16.36 0.18 3.99
CA TYR A 159 15.35 0.78 3.12
C TYR A 159 14.55 -0.26 2.32
N ALA A 160 15.23 -1.23 1.71
CA ALA A 160 14.57 -2.22 0.87
C ALA A 160 13.58 -3.09 1.68
N LEU A 161 13.99 -3.57 2.86
CA LEU A 161 13.15 -4.37 3.73
C LEU A 161 11.94 -3.57 4.23
N SER A 162 12.18 -2.36 4.72
CA SER A 162 11.14 -1.46 5.21
C SER A 162 10.13 -1.12 4.12
N LEU A 163 10.61 -0.79 2.92
CA LEU A 163 9.78 -0.44 1.76
C LEU A 163 8.92 -1.62 1.31
N ILE A 164 9.49 -2.82 1.19
CA ILE A 164 8.76 -4.03 0.82
C ILE A 164 7.70 -4.36 1.87
N SER A 165 8.08 -4.37 3.15
CA SER A 165 7.16 -4.67 4.25
C SER A 165 6.01 -3.67 4.32
N PHE A 166 6.31 -2.37 4.17
CA PHE A 166 5.30 -1.31 4.12
C PHE A 166 4.31 -1.53 2.98
N ASN A 167 4.79 -1.79 1.76
CA ASN A 167 3.91 -1.96 0.60
C ASN A 167 3.10 -3.26 0.64
N ILE A 168 3.61 -4.33 1.26
CA ILE A 168 2.80 -5.51 1.59
C ILE A 168 1.66 -5.10 2.55
N GLY A 169 1.94 -4.29 3.56
CA GLY A 169 0.93 -3.75 4.46
C GLY A 169 -0.12 -2.90 3.73
N VAL A 170 0.31 -2.04 2.81
CA VAL A 170 -0.58 -1.24 1.94
C VAL A 170 -1.52 -2.15 1.15
N GLU A 171 -1.00 -3.16 0.48
CA GLU A 171 -1.82 -4.09 -0.32
C GLU A 171 -2.80 -4.88 0.56
N LEU A 172 -2.38 -5.35 1.72
CA LEU A 172 -3.26 -6.01 2.70
C LEU A 172 -4.38 -5.06 3.18
N GLY A 173 -4.06 -3.79 3.43
CA GLY A 173 -5.05 -2.76 3.79
C GLY A 173 -6.08 -2.56 2.70
N GLN A 174 -5.66 -2.44 1.45
CA GLN A 174 -6.55 -2.30 0.29
C GLN A 174 -7.44 -3.53 0.09
N LEU A 175 -6.88 -4.75 0.21
CA LEU A 175 -7.65 -5.99 0.14
C LEU A 175 -8.66 -6.10 1.28
N THR A 176 -8.32 -5.59 2.46
CA THR A 176 -9.25 -5.53 3.60
C THR A 176 -10.42 -4.59 3.31
N VAL A 177 -10.17 -3.40 2.73
CA VAL A 177 -11.23 -2.49 2.27
C VAL A 177 -12.19 -3.19 1.31
N ILE A 178 -11.66 -3.93 0.33
CA ILE A 178 -12.47 -4.68 -0.64
C ILE A 178 -13.27 -5.78 0.04
N ALA A 179 -12.66 -6.53 0.95
CA ALA A 179 -13.35 -7.59 1.69
C ALA A 179 -14.51 -7.03 2.51
N LEU A 180 -14.29 -5.93 3.22
CA LEU A 180 -15.34 -5.24 3.97
C LEU A 180 -16.46 -4.72 3.05
N ALA A 181 -16.11 -4.06 1.96
CA ALA A 181 -17.08 -3.58 0.98
C ALA A 181 -17.87 -4.74 0.35
N PHE A 182 -17.20 -5.85 0.05
CA PHE A 182 -17.86 -7.04 -0.46
C PHE A 182 -18.89 -7.60 0.54
N ILE A 183 -18.50 -7.75 1.81
CA ILE A 183 -19.39 -8.25 2.88
C ILE A 183 -20.58 -7.30 3.06
N CYS A 184 -20.35 -6.00 3.15
CA CYS A 184 -21.41 -5.00 3.34
C CYS A 184 -22.38 -4.94 2.16
N LEU A 185 -21.91 -5.12 0.94
CA LEU A 185 -22.74 -5.00 -0.26
C LEU A 185 -23.33 -6.34 -0.73
N LEU A 186 -22.87 -7.47 -0.18
CA LEU A 186 -23.32 -8.81 -0.55
C LEU A 186 -24.85 -8.98 -0.50
N PRO A 187 -25.57 -8.52 0.56
CA PRO A 187 -27.02 -8.67 0.65
C PRO A 187 -27.79 -7.96 -0.46
N PHE A 188 -27.20 -6.92 -1.06
CA PHE A 188 -27.86 -6.08 -2.05
C PHE A 188 -27.55 -6.51 -3.49
N ARG A 189 -26.52 -7.31 -3.73
CA ARG A 189 -26.04 -7.65 -5.08
C ARG A 189 -27.06 -8.36 -5.97
N ALA A 190 -27.97 -9.14 -5.38
CA ALA A 190 -29.04 -9.83 -6.09
C ALA A 190 -30.25 -8.94 -6.43
N LYS A 191 -30.28 -7.71 -5.93
CA LYS A 191 -31.41 -6.80 -6.15
C LYS A 191 -31.28 -6.08 -7.50
N ASN A 192 -32.39 -5.93 -8.22
CA ASN A 192 -32.42 -5.27 -9.54
C ASN A 192 -31.96 -3.80 -9.50
N TRP A 193 -32.13 -3.12 -8.37
CA TRP A 193 -31.73 -1.74 -8.16
C TRP A 193 -30.25 -1.57 -7.72
N TYR A 194 -29.55 -2.68 -7.46
CA TYR A 194 -28.15 -2.64 -6.98
C TYR A 194 -27.26 -1.78 -7.88
N GLN A 195 -27.19 -2.10 -9.18
CA GLN A 195 -26.32 -1.38 -10.12
C GLN A 195 -26.84 0.03 -10.44
N THR A 196 -28.13 0.19 -10.62
CA THR A 196 -28.75 1.43 -11.11
C THR A 196 -28.94 2.48 -10.03
N LYS A 197 -29.15 2.06 -8.76
CA LYS A 197 -29.32 2.99 -7.65
C LYS A 197 -28.11 2.98 -6.72
N LEU A 198 -27.81 1.84 -6.06
CA LEU A 198 -26.81 1.81 -4.99
C LEU A 198 -25.40 2.11 -5.51
N VAL A 199 -24.93 1.37 -6.54
CA VAL A 199 -23.57 1.58 -7.10
C VAL A 199 -23.43 2.97 -7.69
N LEU A 200 -24.47 3.47 -8.40
CA LEU A 200 -24.46 4.82 -8.95
C LEU A 200 -24.38 5.88 -7.84
N THR A 201 -25.22 5.78 -6.80
CA THR A 201 -25.22 6.73 -5.67
C THR A 201 -23.88 6.74 -4.95
N LEU A 202 -23.28 5.57 -4.70
CA LEU A 202 -21.96 5.49 -4.06
C LEU A 202 -20.86 6.15 -4.91
N ASN A 203 -20.85 5.93 -6.23
CA ASN A 203 -19.90 6.61 -7.10
C ASN A 203 -20.10 8.12 -7.17
N VAL A 204 -21.34 8.59 -7.14
CA VAL A 204 -21.66 10.04 -7.04
C VAL A 204 -21.15 10.60 -5.71
N ALA A 205 -21.39 9.92 -4.60
CA ALA A 205 -20.90 10.34 -3.30
C ALA A 205 -19.37 10.40 -3.26
N ILE A 206 -18.67 9.39 -3.80
CA ILE A 206 -17.20 9.38 -3.91
C ILE A 206 -16.73 10.58 -4.74
N ALA A 207 -17.34 10.84 -5.89
CA ALA A 207 -16.97 11.96 -6.75
C ALA A 207 -17.18 13.32 -6.06
N ILE A 208 -18.27 13.48 -5.30
CA ILE A 208 -18.55 14.71 -4.53
C ILE A 208 -17.50 14.92 -3.44
N ILE A 209 -17.22 13.89 -2.63
CA ILE A 209 -16.23 13.96 -1.54
C ILE A 209 -14.84 14.30 -2.11
N ALA A 210 -14.44 13.60 -3.17
CA ALA A 210 -13.15 13.84 -3.80
C ALA A 210 -13.06 15.24 -4.47
N SER A 211 -14.16 15.76 -5.02
CA SER A 211 -14.23 17.11 -5.55
C SER A 211 -14.11 18.18 -4.46
N TYR A 212 -14.71 17.93 -3.30
CA TYR A 212 -14.55 18.78 -2.13
C TYR A 212 -13.08 18.82 -1.69
N TRP A 213 -12.41 17.67 -1.55
CA TRP A 213 -10.98 17.62 -1.23
C TRP A 213 -10.10 18.28 -2.29
N LEU A 214 -10.47 18.13 -3.59
CA LEU A 214 -9.73 18.81 -4.66
C LEU A 214 -9.76 20.34 -4.49
N ILE A 215 -10.92 20.90 -4.17
CA ILE A 215 -11.07 22.34 -3.93
C ILE A 215 -10.30 22.75 -2.67
N GLU A 216 -10.47 22.04 -1.56
CA GLU A 216 -9.80 22.30 -0.28
C GLU A 216 -8.26 22.29 -0.39
N ARG A 217 -7.71 21.43 -1.24
CA ARG A 217 -6.24 21.31 -1.42
C ARG A 217 -5.66 22.29 -2.44
N ILE A 218 -6.50 22.99 -3.20
CA ILE A 218 -6.07 24.05 -4.13
C ILE A 218 -6.15 25.45 -3.48
N THR A 219 -7.08 25.63 -2.53
CA THR A 219 -7.32 26.92 -1.83
C THR A 219 -6.45 27.02 -0.60
#